data_2b85eab831737155c6852752528f82dc
#
_entry.id   2b85eab831737155c6852752528f82dc
#
_cell.length_a   1.000
_cell.length_b   1.000
_cell.length_c   1.000
_cell.angle_alpha   90.00
_cell.angle_beta   90.00
_cell.angle_gamma   90.00
#
_symmetry.space_group_name_H-M   'P 1'
#
loop_
_entity.id
_entity.type
_entity.pdbx_description
1 polymer ?
#
loop_
_entity_poly.entity_id
_entity_poly.type
_entity_poly.pdbx_seq_one_letter_code
_entity_poly.pdbx_strand_id
1 'polypeptide(L)'
;NVCVPIVCSAVLFDLMIGDEKAYPDLLMGYEAAKSASSEFLSGCNGAGTGATVGKLLGFGNAMKSGAGYHEISLPGGLRVGAYVVVNACGEVFDGEKIFAGVFSRSRKKIISSHELMLSGITREFSGANTTIACVITNAALSKAECSIVSGMAHDGYARSIRPVHTTMDGDAIFTMASGEYETAVDTVGYLAEDAIRLAVIDAIKNTETMG
;
A
#
# COMPACT_ATOMS: atom_id res chain seq x y z
N ASN A 1 34.32 -14.81 -6.43
CA ASN A 1 33.08 -14.13 -6.72
C ASN A 1 32.66 -13.36 -5.46
N VAL A 2 32.43 -12.06 -5.59
CA VAL A 2 31.86 -11.24 -4.50
C VAL A 2 30.39 -11.07 -4.80
N CYS A 3 29.54 -11.43 -3.85
CA CYS A 3 28.09 -11.20 -3.93
C CYS A 3 27.78 -9.87 -3.24
N VAL A 4 27.23 -8.92 -3.98
CA VAL A 4 26.76 -7.63 -3.42
C VAL A 4 25.25 -7.69 -3.33
N PRO A 5 24.65 -7.65 -2.12
CA PRO A 5 23.20 -7.63 -1.98
C PRO A 5 22.65 -6.31 -2.51
N ILE A 6 21.60 -6.40 -3.35
CA ILE A 6 20.83 -5.25 -3.80
C ILE A 6 19.52 -5.24 -3.02
N VAL A 7 19.31 -4.18 -2.24
CA VAL A 7 18.11 -4.00 -1.41
C VAL A 7 17.27 -2.88 -2.03
N CYS A 8 16.13 -3.27 -2.61
CA CYS A 8 15.14 -2.29 -3.07
C CYS A 8 14.41 -1.71 -1.85
N SER A 9 14.26 -0.39 -1.82
CA SER A 9 13.57 0.29 -0.73
C SER A 9 12.78 1.49 -1.24
N ALA A 10 11.72 1.82 -0.52
CA ALA A 10 10.97 3.06 -0.65
C ALA A 10 10.56 3.52 0.75
N VAL A 11 10.36 4.82 0.92
CA VAL A 11 9.93 5.41 2.19
C VAL A 11 8.58 6.08 2.03
N LEU A 12 7.78 6.08 3.10
CA LEU A 12 6.61 6.92 3.18
C LEU A 12 6.82 7.99 4.26
N PHE A 13 6.16 9.12 4.07
CA PHE A 13 6.23 10.23 4.99
C PHE A 13 5.00 10.20 5.92
N ASP A 14 5.24 9.94 7.20
CA ASP A 14 4.21 9.86 8.24
C ASP A 14 4.58 10.64 9.54
N LEU A 15 5.66 11.43 9.51
CA LEU A 15 6.18 12.18 10.65
C LEU A 15 5.19 13.22 11.24
N MET A 16 4.09 13.50 10.53
CA MET A 16 3.02 14.37 11.05
C MET A 16 2.04 13.62 11.99
N ILE A 17 2.26 12.32 12.20
CA ILE A 17 1.40 11.46 13.02
C ILE A 17 2.22 10.94 14.21
N GLY A 18 1.81 11.26 15.42
CA GLY A 18 2.52 10.87 16.63
C GLY A 18 3.74 11.73 16.92
N ASP A 19 4.89 11.12 17.18
CA ASP A 19 6.15 11.80 17.49
C ASP A 19 7.04 11.90 16.26
N GLU A 20 7.31 13.09 15.79
CA GLU A 20 8.20 13.37 14.63
C GLU A 20 9.64 12.87 14.80
N LYS A 21 10.06 12.56 16.03
CA LYS A 21 11.38 12.01 16.35
C LYS A 21 11.41 10.49 16.32
N ALA A 22 10.25 9.83 16.24
CA ALA A 22 10.13 8.39 16.15
C ALA A 22 10.16 7.95 14.68
N TYR A 23 11.33 7.86 14.08
CA TYR A 23 11.55 7.41 12.70
C TYR A 23 12.48 6.19 12.67
N PRO A 24 12.40 5.35 11.62
CA PRO A 24 13.26 4.18 11.50
C PRO A 24 14.74 4.55 11.47
N ASP A 25 15.53 3.87 12.29
CA ASP A 25 16.99 3.98 12.32
C ASP A 25 17.68 2.65 11.95
N LEU A 26 19.00 2.65 11.98
CA LEU A 26 19.82 1.46 11.65
C LEU A 26 19.51 0.28 12.58
N LEU A 27 19.31 0.53 13.88
CA LEU A 27 19.03 -0.52 14.85
C LEU A 27 17.64 -1.13 14.63
N MET A 28 16.62 -0.29 14.38
CA MET A 28 15.27 -0.75 14.03
C MET A 28 15.28 -1.61 12.76
N GLY A 29 16.02 -1.19 11.72
CA GLY A 29 16.17 -1.97 10.50
C GLY A 29 16.85 -3.32 10.71
N TYR A 30 17.90 -3.37 11.54
CA TYR A 30 18.60 -4.60 11.91
C TYR A 30 17.68 -5.56 12.67
N GLU A 31 16.98 -5.08 13.69
CA GLU A 31 16.06 -5.91 14.49
C GLU A 31 14.85 -6.38 13.66
N ALA A 32 14.33 -5.55 12.75
CA ALA A 32 13.28 -5.96 11.81
C ALA A 32 13.75 -7.12 10.91
N ALA A 33 14.94 -7.02 10.33
CA ALA A 33 15.50 -8.10 9.51
C ALA A 33 15.74 -9.38 10.31
N LYS A 34 16.22 -9.26 11.55
CA LYS A 34 16.51 -10.40 12.45
C LYS A 34 15.23 -11.10 12.93
N SER A 35 14.16 -10.34 13.15
CA SER A 35 12.86 -10.85 13.61
C SER A 35 11.90 -11.21 12.47
N ALA A 36 12.36 -11.17 11.22
CA ALA A 36 11.52 -11.49 10.06
C ALA A 36 10.91 -12.89 10.19
N SER A 37 9.63 -13.02 9.90
CA SER A 37 8.88 -14.27 9.95
C SER A 37 8.01 -14.43 8.70
N SER A 38 7.34 -15.57 8.59
CA SER A 38 6.35 -15.82 7.52
C SER A 38 4.96 -15.27 7.84
N GLU A 39 4.78 -14.64 9.00
CA GLU A 39 3.51 -14.04 9.40
C GLU A 39 3.46 -12.59 8.95
N PHE A 40 2.38 -12.22 8.27
CA PHE A 40 2.10 -10.85 7.83
C PHE A 40 1.15 -10.19 8.83
N LEU A 41 1.60 -9.06 9.40
CA LEU A 41 0.80 -8.27 10.34
C LEU A 41 0.11 -7.13 9.59
N SER A 42 -1.23 -7.11 9.59
CA SER A 42 -2.03 -6.02 9.05
C SER A 42 -2.30 -4.92 10.09
N GLY A 43 -2.74 -3.74 9.65
CA GLY A 43 -3.08 -2.60 10.50
C GLY A 43 -1.89 -1.71 10.85
N CYS A 44 -1.87 -1.18 12.08
CA CYS A 44 -0.88 -0.20 12.56
C CYS A 44 0.45 -0.85 12.96
N ASN A 45 1.00 -1.73 12.11
CA ASN A 45 2.25 -2.45 12.38
C ASN A 45 3.36 -2.00 11.43
N GLY A 46 4.61 -1.98 11.91
CA GLY A 46 5.78 -1.66 11.12
C GLY A 46 5.62 -0.33 10.35
N ALA A 47 5.83 -0.36 9.04
CA ALA A 47 5.65 0.80 8.17
C ALA A 47 4.21 1.34 8.11
N GLY A 48 3.20 0.57 8.56
CA GLY A 48 1.81 1.01 8.67
C GLY A 48 1.51 1.89 9.90
N THR A 49 2.45 2.02 10.84
CA THR A 49 2.22 2.67 12.15
C THR A 49 1.74 4.11 12.03
N GLY A 50 2.34 4.94 11.20
CA GLY A 50 1.94 6.34 10.99
C GLY A 50 1.06 6.59 9.77
N ALA A 51 0.74 5.56 8.98
CA ALA A 51 0.04 5.69 7.71
C ALA A 51 -1.38 6.26 7.85
N THR A 52 -1.78 7.13 6.91
CA THR A 52 -3.09 7.79 6.86
C THR A 52 -3.62 7.91 5.44
N VAL A 53 -4.94 8.05 5.28
CA VAL A 53 -5.62 8.27 3.99
C VAL A 53 -6.58 9.46 4.06
N GLY A 54 -7.02 9.95 2.89
CA GLY A 54 -8.02 11.02 2.84
C GLY A 54 -7.46 12.41 3.19
N LYS A 55 -6.32 12.77 2.63
CA LYS A 55 -5.58 14.01 2.95
C LYS A 55 -5.91 15.21 2.07
N LEU A 56 -6.90 15.13 1.16
CA LEU A 56 -7.27 16.25 0.25
C LEU A 56 -7.61 17.56 0.95
N LEU A 57 -8.10 17.51 2.19
CA LEU A 57 -8.35 18.69 3.03
C LEU A 57 -7.33 18.86 4.17
N GLY A 58 -6.20 18.16 4.09
CA GLY A 58 -5.12 18.19 5.07
C GLY A 58 -5.19 17.11 6.13
N PHE A 59 -4.08 16.95 6.86
CA PHE A 59 -3.91 15.92 7.89
C PHE A 59 -4.98 15.95 8.99
N GLY A 60 -5.52 17.12 9.33
CA GLY A 60 -6.60 17.26 10.32
C GLY A 60 -7.91 16.55 9.92
N ASN A 61 -8.06 16.19 8.65
CA ASN A 61 -9.22 15.48 8.11
C ASN A 61 -8.88 14.05 7.68
N ALA A 62 -7.62 13.64 7.79
CA ALA A 62 -7.19 12.30 7.44
C ALA A 62 -7.76 11.25 8.40
N MET A 63 -7.94 10.04 7.90
CA MET A 63 -8.23 8.86 8.69
C MET A 63 -7.02 7.98 8.81
N LYS A 64 -6.91 7.24 9.91
CA LYS A 64 -5.87 6.26 10.13
C LYS A 64 -5.94 5.16 9.08
N SER A 65 -4.78 4.71 8.66
CA SER A 65 -4.57 3.59 7.74
C SER A 65 -3.48 2.68 8.30
N GLY A 66 -2.97 1.76 7.51
CA GLY A 66 -2.00 0.79 7.98
C GLY A 66 -1.35 -0.02 6.86
N ALA A 67 -0.84 -1.17 7.26
CA ALA A 67 -0.39 -2.23 6.37
C ALA A 67 -1.50 -3.26 6.14
N GLY A 68 -1.50 -3.93 5.00
CA GLY A 68 -2.43 -5.00 4.71
C GLY A 68 -1.80 -6.08 3.85
N TYR A 69 -2.33 -7.29 3.95
CA TYR A 69 -1.88 -8.46 3.19
C TYR A 69 -3.05 -9.21 2.59
N HIS A 70 -2.85 -9.69 1.38
CA HIS A 70 -3.76 -10.65 0.77
C HIS A 70 -3.01 -11.58 -0.18
N GLU A 71 -3.36 -12.87 -0.18
CA GLU A 71 -2.80 -13.88 -1.07
C GLU A 71 -3.91 -14.59 -1.84
N ILE A 72 -3.68 -14.80 -3.12
CA ILE A 72 -4.52 -15.61 -4.00
C ILE A 72 -3.73 -16.84 -4.39
N SER A 73 -4.31 -18.02 -4.10
CA SER A 73 -3.73 -19.31 -4.42
C SER A 73 -4.63 -20.04 -5.42
N LEU A 74 -4.07 -20.46 -6.56
CA LEU A 74 -4.80 -21.25 -7.55
C LEU A 74 -4.67 -22.76 -7.26
N PRO A 75 -5.67 -23.57 -7.68
CA PRO A 75 -5.65 -25.03 -7.48
C PRO A 75 -4.40 -25.74 -8.02
N GLY A 76 -3.75 -25.16 -9.05
CA GLY A 76 -2.50 -25.67 -9.62
C GLY A 76 -1.24 -25.39 -8.81
N GLY A 77 -1.34 -24.66 -7.69
CA GLY A 77 -0.19 -24.35 -6.81
C GLY A 77 0.46 -23.00 -7.06
N LEU A 78 0.02 -22.21 -8.06
CA LEU A 78 0.46 -20.82 -8.21
C LEU A 78 -0.06 -19.99 -7.02
N ARG A 79 0.84 -19.20 -6.43
CA ARG A 79 0.54 -18.28 -5.32
C ARG A 79 0.99 -16.88 -5.67
N VAL A 80 0.13 -15.90 -5.47
CA VAL A 80 0.43 -14.48 -5.65
C VAL A 80 -0.12 -13.71 -4.45
N GLY A 81 0.77 -13.18 -3.63
CA GLY A 81 0.45 -12.36 -2.47
C GLY A 81 0.86 -10.90 -2.69
N ALA A 82 0.21 -10.01 -1.98
CA ALA A 82 0.58 -8.60 -1.91
C ALA A 82 0.61 -8.12 -0.46
N TYR A 83 1.70 -7.47 -0.07
CA TYR A 83 1.81 -6.70 1.17
C TYR A 83 1.85 -5.22 0.82
N VAL A 84 0.95 -4.44 1.37
CA VAL A 84 0.75 -3.02 1.02
C VAL A 84 0.80 -2.17 2.26
N VAL A 85 1.44 -1.00 2.19
CA VAL A 85 1.33 0.06 3.20
C VAL A 85 0.64 1.26 2.56
N VAL A 86 -0.52 1.64 3.09
CA VAL A 86 -1.43 2.61 2.45
C VAL A 86 -1.32 3.96 3.15
N ASN A 87 -0.56 4.90 2.56
CA ASN A 87 -0.44 6.29 3.06
C ASN A 87 -0.88 7.29 1.97
N ALA A 88 -2.03 7.03 1.34
CA ALA A 88 -2.52 7.72 0.15
C ALA A 88 -3.12 9.10 0.44
N CYS A 89 -3.14 9.98 -0.58
CA CYS A 89 -3.92 11.20 -0.56
C CYS A 89 -5.42 10.90 -0.64
N GLY A 90 -5.80 9.91 -1.45
CA GLY A 90 -7.16 9.52 -1.75
C GLY A 90 -7.89 8.77 -0.64
N GLU A 91 -9.13 8.45 -0.92
CA GLU A 91 -9.98 7.55 -0.13
C GLU A 91 -9.76 6.09 -0.54
N VAL A 92 -10.00 5.15 0.39
CA VAL A 92 -10.01 3.71 0.12
C VAL A 92 -11.45 3.23 -0.04
N PHE A 93 -11.73 2.52 -1.15
CA PHE A 93 -13.07 2.08 -1.53
C PHE A 93 -13.03 0.69 -2.23
N ASP A 94 -14.19 0.06 -2.45
CA ASP A 94 -14.29 -1.23 -3.16
C ASP A 94 -15.16 -1.17 -4.43
N GLY A 95 -15.47 0.04 -4.90
CA GLY A 95 -16.43 0.28 -5.99
C GLY A 95 -17.78 0.79 -5.48
N GLU A 96 -18.25 0.32 -4.35
CA GLU A 96 -19.53 0.69 -3.77
C GLU A 96 -19.38 1.51 -2.48
N LYS A 97 -18.52 1.05 -1.58
CA LYS A 97 -18.35 1.61 -0.23
C LYS A 97 -16.99 2.29 -0.07
N ILE A 98 -16.98 3.45 0.57
CA ILE A 98 -15.77 4.11 1.07
C ILE A 98 -15.50 3.57 2.49
N PHE A 99 -14.33 2.96 2.68
CA PHE A 99 -13.89 2.43 3.99
C PHE A 99 -13.22 3.49 4.84
N ALA A 100 -12.35 4.31 4.22
CA ALA A 100 -11.66 5.42 4.86
C ALA A 100 -11.37 6.52 3.84
N GLY A 101 -11.27 7.77 4.29
CA GLY A 101 -11.05 8.91 3.41
C GLY A 101 -11.05 10.23 4.17
N VAL A 102 -11.45 11.31 3.54
CA VAL A 102 -11.54 12.63 4.18
C VAL A 102 -12.64 12.62 5.24
N PHE A 103 -12.28 12.75 6.51
CA PHE A 103 -13.23 12.74 7.61
C PHE A 103 -13.64 14.16 8.04
N SER A 104 -14.92 14.48 7.92
CA SER A 104 -15.47 15.72 8.44
C SER A 104 -15.80 15.59 9.94
N ARG A 105 -14.97 16.19 10.79
CA ARG A 105 -15.20 16.18 12.26
C ARG A 105 -16.51 16.84 12.65
N SER A 106 -16.90 17.93 11.97
CA SER A 106 -18.16 18.65 12.24
C SER A 106 -19.40 17.86 11.86
N ARG A 107 -19.35 17.13 10.74
CA ARG A 107 -20.46 16.30 10.25
C ARG A 107 -20.39 14.85 10.72
N LYS A 108 -19.29 14.44 11.36
CA LYS A 108 -19.00 13.07 11.82
C LYS A 108 -19.20 12.02 10.72
N LYS A 109 -18.74 12.33 9.49
CA LYS A 109 -18.87 11.44 8.34
C LYS A 109 -17.69 11.57 7.37
N ILE A 110 -17.48 10.53 6.57
CA ILE A 110 -16.55 10.58 5.45
C ILE A 110 -17.15 11.44 4.32
N ILE A 111 -16.32 12.30 3.75
CA ILE A 111 -16.63 13.07 2.54
C ILE A 111 -15.95 12.38 1.38
N SER A 112 -16.67 12.15 0.29
CA SER A 112 -16.10 11.53 -0.90
C SER A 112 -14.99 12.40 -1.51
N SER A 113 -13.82 11.81 -1.67
CA SER A 113 -12.70 12.45 -2.36
C SER A 113 -13.05 12.73 -3.82
N HIS A 114 -13.89 11.88 -4.44
CA HIS A 114 -14.38 12.08 -5.80
C HIS A 114 -15.21 13.37 -5.90
N GLU A 115 -16.16 13.58 -4.98
CA GLU A 115 -16.98 14.81 -4.95
C GLU A 115 -16.12 16.04 -4.69
N LEU A 116 -15.12 15.96 -3.81
CA LEU A 116 -14.18 17.05 -3.57
C LEU A 116 -13.40 17.43 -4.83
N MET A 117 -12.87 16.45 -5.55
CA MET A 117 -12.15 16.69 -6.80
C MET A 117 -13.04 17.35 -7.85
N LEU A 118 -14.28 16.90 -8.01
CA LEU A 118 -15.25 17.51 -8.95
C LEU A 118 -15.64 18.93 -8.55
N SER A 119 -15.63 19.25 -7.26
CA SER A 119 -15.93 20.62 -6.80
C SER A 119 -14.75 21.60 -6.94
N GLY A 120 -13.58 21.12 -7.34
CA GLY A 120 -12.35 21.90 -7.41
C GLY A 120 -11.78 22.30 -6.04
N ILE A 121 -12.30 21.77 -4.95
CA ILE A 121 -11.79 22.01 -3.60
C ILE A 121 -10.65 21.06 -3.30
N THR A 122 -9.44 21.50 -3.59
CA THR A 122 -8.21 20.79 -3.19
C THR A 122 -7.26 21.76 -2.52
N ARG A 123 -6.51 21.28 -1.53
CA ARG A 123 -5.38 22.00 -0.96
C ARG A 123 -4.10 21.39 -1.52
N GLU A 124 -3.15 22.24 -1.88
CA GLU A 124 -1.83 21.76 -2.26
C GLU A 124 -1.10 21.20 -1.05
N PHE A 125 -0.88 19.89 -1.06
CA PHE A 125 0.02 19.19 -0.13
C PHE A 125 1.08 18.49 -0.94
N SER A 126 2.28 19.04 -1.01
CA SER A 126 3.38 18.43 -1.74
C SER A 126 4.06 17.32 -0.91
N GLY A 127 4.26 16.15 -1.53
CA GLY A 127 5.28 15.18 -1.12
C GLY A 127 5.02 14.32 0.11
N ALA A 128 3.79 14.23 0.62
CA ALA A 128 3.47 13.52 1.85
C ALA A 128 2.57 12.27 1.67
N ASN A 129 2.40 11.81 0.43
CA ASN A 129 1.50 10.70 0.13
C ASN A 129 2.26 9.62 -0.64
N THR A 130 2.05 8.38 -0.28
CA THR A 130 2.75 7.25 -0.89
C THR A 130 2.06 5.95 -0.52
N THR A 131 1.76 5.11 -1.51
CA THR A 131 1.37 3.72 -1.27
C THR A 131 2.49 2.82 -1.77
N ILE A 132 3.04 1.99 -0.89
CA ILE A 132 4.13 1.09 -1.20
C ILE A 132 3.64 -0.34 -1.10
N ALA A 133 3.97 -1.17 -2.11
CA ALA A 133 3.66 -2.59 -2.06
C ALA A 133 4.82 -3.49 -2.48
N CYS A 134 4.76 -4.72 -2.01
CA CYS A 134 5.52 -5.83 -2.51
C CYS A 134 4.57 -6.94 -2.98
N VAL A 135 4.64 -7.29 -4.25
CA VAL A 135 4.02 -8.50 -4.80
C VAL A 135 5.01 -9.66 -4.60
N ILE A 136 4.52 -10.76 -4.05
CA ILE A 136 5.32 -11.95 -3.73
C ILE A 136 4.68 -13.13 -4.43
N THR A 137 5.44 -13.87 -5.24
CA THR A 137 4.91 -15.02 -5.99
C THR A 137 5.93 -16.16 -6.06
N ASN A 138 5.42 -17.39 -6.17
CA ASN A 138 6.24 -18.55 -6.50
C ASN A 138 6.41 -18.77 -8.01
N ALA A 139 5.88 -17.89 -8.86
CA ALA A 139 6.04 -17.97 -10.31
C ALA A 139 7.50 -17.87 -10.76
N ALA A 140 7.85 -18.55 -11.85
CA ALA A 140 9.14 -18.44 -12.51
C ALA A 140 9.12 -17.22 -13.44
N LEU A 141 9.58 -16.08 -12.95
CA LEU A 141 9.62 -14.81 -13.67
C LEU A 141 11.05 -14.31 -13.81
N SER A 142 11.38 -13.80 -14.98
CA SER A 142 12.58 -12.98 -15.19
C SER A 142 12.44 -11.61 -14.50
N LYS A 143 13.54 -10.88 -14.35
CA LYS A 143 13.53 -9.50 -13.84
C LYS A 143 12.63 -8.57 -14.67
N ALA A 144 12.62 -8.73 -15.99
CA ALA A 144 11.76 -7.93 -16.88
C ALA A 144 10.27 -8.23 -16.65
N GLU A 145 9.92 -9.50 -16.51
CA GLU A 145 8.54 -9.93 -16.21
C GLU A 145 8.08 -9.48 -14.82
N CYS A 146 8.96 -9.51 -13.81
CA CYS A 146 8.66 -8.90 -12.51
C CYS A 146 8.30 -7.40 -12.64
N SER A 147 8.99 -6.66 -13.51
CA SER A 147 8.66 -5.26 -13.77
C SER A 147 7.32 -5.09 -14.49
N ILE A 148 6.96 -6.00 -15.40
CA ILE A 148 5.63 -6.02 -16.04
C ILE A 148 4.55 -6.28 -15.00
N VAL A 149 4.73 -7.29 -14.14
CA VAL A 149 3.79 -7.60 -13.06
C VAL A 149 3.61 -6.41 -12.12
N SER A 150 4.70 -5.72 -11.73
CA SER A 150 4.62 -4.49 -10.92
C SER A 150 3.79 -3.42 -11.63
N GLY A 151 3.95 -3.24 -12.94
CA GLY A 151 3.16 -2.29 -13.73
C GLY A 151 1.67 -2.63 -13.74
N MET A 152 1.31 -3.89 -14.00
CA MET A 152 -0.08 -4.36 -13.98
C MET A 152 -0.71 -4.23 -12.58
N ALA A 153 0.05 -4.52 -11.53
CA ALA A 153 -0.42 -4.46 -10.14
C ALA A 153 -0.86 -3.05 -9.72
N HIS A 154 -0.37 -1.97 -10.37
CA HIS A 154 -0.84 -0.61 -10.11
C HIS A 154 -2.33 -0.41 -10.40
N ASP A 155 -2.94 -1.22 -11.26
CA ASP A 155 -4.38 -1.19 -11.50
C ASP A 155 -5.16 -1.58 -10.23
N GLY A 156 -4.58 -2.39 -9.35
CA GLY A 156 -5.13 -2.70 -8.03
C GLY A 156 -5.27 -1.47 -7.13
N TYR A 157 -4.30 -0.54 -7.18
CA TYR A 157 -4.43 0.75 -6.52
C TYR A 157 -5.56 1.58 -7.12
N ALA A 158 -5.64 1.67 -8.45
CA ALA A 158 -6.70 2.43 -9.13
C ALA A 158 -8.11 1.90 -8.83
N ARG A 159 -8.24 0.60 -8.54
CA ARG A 159 -9.49 -0.05 -8.17
C ARG A 159 -9.86 0.04 -6.69
N SER A 160 -8.95 0.56 -5.84
CA SER A 160 -9.16 0.61 -4.39
C SER A 160 -8.81 1.95 -3.74
N ILE A 161 -8.14 2.86 -4.45
CA ILE A 161 -7.76 4.20 -3.96
C ILE A 161 -8.21 5.26 -4.96
N ARG A 162 -8.82 6.35 -4.49
CA ARG A 162 -9.34 7.43 -5.34
C ARG A 162 -9.24 8.81 -4.68
N PRO A 163 -8.52 9.82 -5.29
CA PRO A 163 -7.64 9.66 -6.43
C PRO A 163 -6.37 8.90 -6.05
N VAL A 164 -5.67 8.37 -7.06
CA VAL A 164 -4.38 7.68 -6.92
C VAL A 164 -3.45 8.13 -8.05
N HIS A 165 -2.15 7.93 -7.89
CA HIS A 165 -1.12 8.30 -8.87
C HIS A 165 -1.19 9.79 -9.25
N THR A 166 -1.54 10.64 -8.28
CA THR A 166 -1.51 12.08 -8.46
C THR A 166 -0.07 12.59 -8.40
N THR A 167 0.15 13.84 -8.78
CA THR A 167 1.46 14.50 -8.65
C THR A 167 1.93 14.63 -7.19
N MET A 168 1.06 14.31 -6.23
CA MET A 168 1.34 14.34 -4.80
C MET A 168 1.71 12.95 -4.24
N ASP A 169 1.55 11.88 -5.01
CA ASP A 169 1.76 10.50 -4.59
C ASP A 169 3.12 9.97 -5.09
N GLY A 170 3.81 9.21 -4.23
CA GLY A 170 5.07 8.52 -4.55
C GLY A 170 4.86 6.99 -4.62
N ASP A 171 3.75 6.56 -5.25
CA ASP A 171 3.35 5.16 -5.27
C ASP A 171 4.37 4.25 -5.94
N ALA A 172 4.68 3.12 -5.29
CA ALA A 172 5.66 2.17 -5.78
C ALA A 172 5.24 0.72 -5.50
N ILE A 173 5.51 -0.16 -6.47
CA ILE A 173 5.30 -1.61 -6.32
C ILE A 173 6.58 -2.34 -6.72
N PHE A 174 7.03 -3.24 -5.84
CA PHE A 174 8.12 -4.18 -6.09
C PHE A 174 7.54 -5.58 -6.29
N THR A 175 8.12 -6.37 -7.17
CA THR A 175 7.73 -7.78 -7.36
C THR A 175 8.90 -8.70 -7.07
N MET A 176 8.66 -9.71 -6.23
CA MET A 176 9.58 -10.79 -5.88
C MET A 176 9.02 -12.12 -6.37
N ALA A 177 9.83 -12.90 -7.08
CA ALA A 177 9.47 -14.22 -7.62
C ALA A 177 10.48 -15.27 -7.17
N SER A 178 10.00 -16.41 -6.60
CA SER A 178 10.90 -17.49 -6.16
C SER A 178 11.34 -18.43 -7.28
N GLY A 179 10.63 -18.45 -8.41
CA GLY A 179 11.05 -19.20 -9.59
C GLY A 179 10.63 -20.68 -9.61
N GLU A 180 9.61 -21.05 -8.85
CA GLU A 180 9.23 -22.46 -8.65
C GLU A 180 8.10 -22.91 -9.58
N TYR A 181 7.25 -22.01 -10.07
CA TYR A 181 6.04 -22.33 -10.81
C TYR A 181 5.99 -21.68 -12.19
N GLU A 182 5.99 -22.51 -13.23
CA GLU A 182 5.91 -22.03 -14.62
C GLU A 182 4.50 -21.57 -14.97
N THR A 183 4.36 -20.33 -15.41
CA THR A 183 3.07 -19.73 -15.79
C THR A 183 3.26 -18.52 -16.69
N ALA A 184 2.18 -18.06 -17.33
CA ALA A 184 2.21 -16.83 -18.11
C ALA A 184 2.31 -15.61 -17.19
N VAL A 185 3.11 -14.59 -17.57
CA VAL A 185 3.27 -13.35 -16.85
C VAL A 185 1.95 -12.60 -16.64
N ASP A 186 1.07 -12.64 -17.65
CA ASP A 186 -0.25 -11.99 -17.59
C ASP A 186 -1.15 -12.59 -16.49
N THR A 187 -1.05 -13.91 -16.26
CA THR A 187 -1.76 -14.56 -15.16
C THR A 187 -1.31 -14.02 -13.81
N VAL A 188 0.00 -13.89 -13.62
CA VAL A 188 0.57 -13.36 -12.37
C VAL A 188 0.19 -11.89 -12.20
N GLY A 189 0.28 -11.09 -13.27
CA GLY A 189 -0.09 -9.67 -13.26
C GLY A 189 -1.56 -9.44 -12.90
N TYR A 190 -2.48 -10.22 -13.47
CA TYR A 190 -3.91 -10.16 -13.16
C TYR A 190 -4.20 -10.52 -11.68
N LEU A 191 -3.57 -11.58 -11.17
CA LEU A 191 -3.70 -11.96 -9.77
C LEU A 191 -3.07 -10.94 -8.83
N ALA A 192 -1.94 -10.32 -9.22
CA ALA A 192 -1.27 -9.28 -8.46
C ALA A 192 -2.14 -8.02 -8.32
N GLU A 193 -2.81 -7.59 -9.39
CA GLU A 193 -3.80 -6.51 -9.37
C GLU A 193 -4.87 -6.75 -8.29
N ASP A 194 -5.49 -7.93 -8.31
CA ASP A 194 -6.57 -8.25 -7.37
C ASP A 194 -6.04 -8.45 -5.93
N ALA A 195 -4.85 -9.05 -5.77
CA ALA A 195 -4.19 -9.17 -4.47
C ALA A 195 -3.87 -7.78 -3.86
N ILE A 196 -3.36 -6.84 -4.66
CA ILE A 196 -3.14 -5.44 -4.24
C ILE A 196 -4.45 -4.79 -3.79
N ARG A 197 -5.50 -4.87 -4.61
CA ARG A 197 -6.81 -4.31 -4.27
C ARG A 197 -7.33 -4.82 -2.93
N LEU A 198 -7.25 -6.12 -2.71
CA LEU A 198 -7.72 -6.74 -1.47
C LEU A 198 -6.82 -6.42 -0.27
N ALA A 199 -5.51 -6.35 -0.45
CA ALA A 199 -4.56 -5.94 0.59
C ALA A 199 -4.75 -4.47 1.01
N VAL A 200 -5.07 -3.56 0.08
CA VAL A 200 -5.42 -2.16 0.40
C VAL A 200 -6.66 -2.09 1.29
N ILE A 201 -7.69 -2.88 0.99
CA ILE A 201 -8.91 -2.94 1.82
C ILE A 201 -8.61 -3.57 3.19
N ASP A 202 -7.78 -4.61 3.23
CA ASP A 202 -7.33 -5.26 4.46
C ASP A 202 -6.59 -4.30 5.38
N ALA A 203 -5.72 -3.45 4.83
CA ALA A 203 -4.99 -2.42 5.57
C ALA A 203 -5.91 -1.50 6.38
N ILE A 204 -7.09 -1.17 5.84
CA ILE A 204 -8.06 -0.30 6.52
C ILE A 204 -8.91 -1.08 7.53
N LYS A 205 -9.33 -2.31 7.18
CA LYS A 205 -10.20 -3.12 8.05
C LYS A 205 -9.53 -3.53 9.35
N ASN A 206 -8.20 -3.70 9.34
CA ASN A 206 -7.43 -4.09 10.51
C ASN A 206 -6.76 -2.92 11.24
N THR A 207 -7.10 -1.69 10.85
CA THR A 207 -6.58 -0.49 11.50
C THR A 207 -7.42 -0.16 12.74
N GLU A 208 -6.78 -0.14 13.90
CA GLU A 208 -7.37 0.39 15.12
C GLU A 208 -7.33 1.92 15.09
N THR A 209 -8.44 2.57 15.44
CA THR A 209 -8.46 4.01 15.67
C THR A 209 -7.60 4.31 16.90
N MET A 210 -6.48 4.97 16.70
CA MET A 210 -5.79 5.61 17.81
C MET A 210 -6.70 6.74 18.31
N GLY A 211 -7.23 6.59 19.53
CA GLY A 211 -8.20 7.48 20.15
C GLY A 211 -7.74 8.91 20.34
#